data_76fe3029b8a242d99e0cacd355b7cc48
#
_entry.id   76fe3029b8a242d99e0cacd355b7cc48
#
_cell.length_a   1.000
_cell.length_b   1.000
_cell.length_c   1.000
_cell.angle_alpha   90.00
_cell.angle_beta   90.00
_cell.angle_gamma   90.00
#
_symmetry.space_group_name_H-M   'P 1'
#
loop_
_entity.id
_entity.type
_entity.pdbx_description
1 polymer ?
#
loop_
_entity_poly.entity_id
_entity_poly.type
_entity_poly.pdbx_seq_one_letter_code
_entity_poly.pdbx_strand_id
1 'polypeptide(L)'
;MSKPKNQSYRNYEQNGYPVLRLGYANVILLGRWDGLSNALFSLHNNSTFWVKYDMGDSDEVIESYTLLDGTLEMEYEGMRRIIEIGETIDASKYENIISFYGETEAEILIKMNFEKFEPSFFESKLLQKEADVIEEIDGYTYMHCNRIKDYSLEVWNYLKLPVESLSRLRWGAYFHDIGKRVIPIEILNKPGKLTSEEWEIMKTHTTEGAEIMRNHSVKWLEDSAFIVEQHHERYDGKGYPYGLRGEEITLEASIVSVVDAFDAMTTDRVYKKALSIKEAVKELEKGKGTQFKPVVVDALIDILKNKQFRW
;
A
#
# COMPACT_ATOMS: atom_id res chain seq x y z
N MET A 1 3.81 4.58 -35.60
CA MET A 1 4.39 3.41 -34.93
C MET A 1 4.22 3.62 -33.44
N SER A 2 3.26 2.96 -32.81
CA SER A 2 3.02 3.06 -31.36
C SER A 2 4.14 2.32 -30.61
N LYS A 3 4.89 3.02 -29.77
CA LYS A 3 5.84 2.39 -28.84
C LYS A 3 5.09 1.43 -27.91
N PRO A 4 5.64 0.25 -27.60
CA PRO A 4 5.02 -0.68 -26.66
C PRO A 4 5.02 -0.03 -25.25
N LYS A 5 3.84 0.22 -24.71
CA LYS A 5 3.55 1.03 -23.51
C LYS A 5 4.02 0.45 -22.17
N ASN A 6 4.68 -0.69 -22.13
CA ASN A 6 5.09 -1.35 -20.88
C ASN A 6 6.62 -1.57 -20.76
N GLN A 7 7.44 -0.82 -21.48
CA GLN A 7 8.91 -0.98 -21.48
C GLN A 7 9.69 0.22 -20.91
N SER A 8 9.05 1.34 -20.56
CA SER A 8 9.79 2.56 -20.21
C SER A 8 10.61 2.39 -18.92
N TYR A 9 10.00 1.92 -17.82
CA TYR A 9 10.72 1.79 -16.55
C TYR A 9 11.79 0.67 -16.54
N ARG A 10 11.58 -0.43 -17.29
CA ARG A 10 12.58 -1.51 -17.42
C ARG A 10 13.86 -1.02 -18.10
N ASN A 11 13.72 -0.10 -19.04
CA ASN A 11 14.88 0.53 -19.68
C ASN A 11 15.69 1.37 -18.69
N TYR A 12 15.01 2.12 -17.79
CA TYR A 12 15.70 2.89 -16.76
C TYR A 12 16.44 1.98 -15.78
N GLU A 13 15.81 0.91 -15.30
CA GLU A 13 16.42 -0.04 -14.38
C GLU A 13 17.61 -0.77 -15.01
N GLN A 14 17.52 -1.17 -16.29
CA GLN A 14 18.62 -1.76 -17.05
C GLN A 14 19.80 -0.80 -17.26
N ASN A 15 19.53 0.51 -17.26
CA ASN A 15 20.56 1.55 -17.35
C ASN A 15 21.03 2.01 -15.94
N GLY A 16 20.70 1.29 -14.89
CA GLY A 16 21.21 1.52 -13.54
C GLY A 16 20.48 2.60 -12.73
N TYR A 17 19.34 3.12 -13.21
CA TYR A 17 18.54 4.05 -12.42
C TYR A 17 17.79 3.31 -11.30
N PRO A 18 17.80 3.84 -10.06
CA PRO A 18 17.01 3.28 -8.98
C PRO A 18 15.50 3.39 -9.28
N VAL A 19 14.77 2.29 -9.15
CA VAL A 19 13.32 2.24 -9.36
C VAL A 19 12.63 1.74 -8.08
N LEU A 20 11.61 2.46 -7.63
CA LEU A 20 10.69 2.07 -6.56
C LEU A 20 9.33 1.74 -7.19
N ARG A 21 8.79 0.54 -6.91
CA ARG A 21 7.52 0.09 -7.45
C ARG A 21 6.42 0.24 -6.42
N LEU A 22 5.38 1.01 -6.74
CA LEU A 22 4.28 1.33 -5.82
C LEU A 22 2.97 0.58 -6.13
N GLY A 23 2.98 -0.35 -7.10
CA GLY A 23 1.78 -1.05 -7.58
C GLY A 23 0.93 -0.22 -8.53
N TYR A 24 0.60 1.01 -8.18
CA TYR A 24 -0.14 1.98 -9.01
C TYR A 24 0.79 2.89 -9.84
N ALA A 25 2.06 2.92 -9.55
CA ALA A 25 3.07 3.70 -10.25
C ALA A 25 4.48 3.12 -10.07
N ASN A 26 5.40 3.54 -10.93
CA ASN A 26 6.83 3.35 -10.73
C ASN A 26 7.48 4.72 -10.53
N VAL A 27 8.36 4.84 -9.52
CA VAL A 27 9.15 6.05 -9.27
C VAL A 27 10.59 5.75 -9.64
N ILE A 28 11.11 6.47 -10.63
CA ILE A 28 12.47 6.33 -11.15
C ILE A 28 13.28 7.54 -10.69
N LEU A 29 14.26 7.35 -9.82
CA LEU A 29 15.15 8.44 -9.41
C LEU A 29 16.12 8.76 -10.55
N LEU A 30 15.94 9.92 -11.16
CA LEU A 30 16.76 10.37 -12.29
C LEU A 30 18.09 11.01 -11.86
N GLY A 31 18.14 11.57 -10.64
CA GLY A 31 19.32 12.22 -10.08
C GLY A 31 19.04 13.62 -9.55
N ARG A 32 20.13 14.35 -9.26
CA ARG A 32 20.06 15.71 -8.70
C ARG A 32 20.52 16.74 -9.72
N TRP A 33 19.71 17.77 -9.93
CA TRP A 33 20.10 18.98 -10.65
C TRP A 33 19.31 20.18 -10.09
N ASP A 34 19.89 21.35 -10.20
CA ASP A 34 19.36 22.60 -9.64
C ASP A 34 19.09 22.53 -8.13
N GLY A 35 19.89 21.73 -7.39
CA GLY A 35 19.73 21.56 -5.93
C GLY A 35 18.55 20.67 -5.52
N LEU A 36 17.85 20.07 -6.47
CA LEU A 36 16.66 19.25 -6.25
C LEU A 36 16.86 17.81 -6.72
N SER A 37 16.25 16.86 -6.05
CA SER A 37 16.04 15.52 -6.57
C SER A 37 14.96 15.54 -7.64
N ASN A 38 15.24 14.85 -8.74
CA ASN A 38 14.34 14.73 -9.86
C ASN A 38 14.00 13.25 -10.06
N ALA A 39 12.72 12.95 -10.10
CA ALA A 39 12.22 11.60 -10.32
C ALA A 39 11.15 11.60 -11.41
N LEU A 40 11.12 10.54 -12.21
CA LEU A 40 10.02 10.25 -13.11
C LEU A 40 9.03 9.36 -12.37
N PHE A 41 7.79 9.81 -12.29
CA PHE A 41 6.67 9.07 -11.74
C PHE A 41 5.82 8.55 -12.91
N SER A 42 5.93 7.25 -13.17
CA SER A 42 5.16 6.58 -14.22
C SER A 42 3.91 6.00 -13.58
N LEU A 43 2.81 6.74 -13.69
CA LEU A 43 1.49 6.37 -13.15
C LEU A 43 0.83 5.34 -14.07
N HIS A 44 0.31 4.25 -13.51
CA HIS A 44 -0.42 3.25 -14.28
C HIS A 44 -1.83 3.75 -14.65
N ASN A 45 -2.42 3.19 -15.70
CA ASN A 45 -3.79 3.52 -16.11
C ASN A 45 -4.82 3.24 -15.00
N ASN A 46 -5.87 4.05 -14.94
CA ASN A 46 -6.93 4.00 -13.92
C ASN A 46 -6.39 4.04 -12.47
N SER A 47 -5.33 4.79 -12.26
CA SER A 47 -4.69 4.92 -10.96
C SER A 47 -4.79 6.32 -10.39
N THR A 48 -4.83 6.41 -9.07
CA THR A 48 -4.88 7.68 -8.33
C THR A 48 -3.69 7.76 -7.38
N PHE A 49 -3.12 8.95 -7.26
CA PHE A 49 -2.21 9.26 -6.17
C PHE A 49 -2.60 10.59 -5.51
N TRP A 50 -2.13 10.77 -4.29
CA TRP A 50 -2.46 11.93 -3.46
C TRP A 50 -1.18 12.60 -3.00
N VAL A 51 -1.23 13.90 -2.95
CA VAL A 51 -0.14 14.75 -2.49
C VAL A 51 -0.66 15.60 -1.35
N LYS A 52 0.03 15.58 -0.22
CA LYS A 52 -0.13 16.52 0.87
C LYS A 52 1.19 17.25 1.05
N TYR A 53 1.18 18.53 0.79
CA TYR A 53 2.36 19.36 1.03
C TYR A 53 2.57 19.49 2.55
N ASP A 54 3.78 19.15 2.98
CA ASP A 54 4.17 19.26 4.39
C ASP A 54 5.38 20.18 4.49
N MET A 55 5.17 21.37 5.07
CA MET A 55 6.23 22.37 5.23
C MET A 55 7.34 21.88 6.17
N GLY A 56 7.06 20.93 7.09
CA GLY A 56 8.02 20.51 8.11
C GLY A 56 8.56 21.69 8.90
N ASP A 57 9.79 21.55 9.42
CA ASP A 57 10.48 22.61 10.17
C ASP A 57 11.31 23.57 9.29
N SER A 58 11.21 23.48 7.95
CA SER A 58 12.00 24.32 7.02
C SER A 58 11.12 25.22 6.16
N ASP A 59 11.50 26.49 6.07
CA ASP A 59 10.74 27.55 5.39
C ASP A 59 10.67 27.43 3.84
N GLU A 60 11.44 26.55 3.21
CA GLU A 60 11.46 26.35 1.76
C GLU A 60 11.46 24.86 1.41
N VAL A 61 10.28 24.26 1.36
CA VAL A 61 10.12 22.93 0.75
C VAL A 61 9.67 23.14 -0.69
N ILE A 62 10.48 22.67 -1.65
CA ILE A 62 10.10 22.62 -3.06
C ILE A 62 9.53 21.24 -3.35
N GLU A 63 8.30 21.22 -3.84
CA GLU A 63 7.65 20.00 -4.30
C GLU A 63 6.76 20.35 -5.48
N SER A 64 7.09 19.83 -6.67
CA SER A 64 6.35 20.11 -7.88
C SER A 64 6.20 18.90 -8.79
N TYR A 65 5.11 18.89 -9.56
CA TYR A 65 4.68 17.81 -10.43
C TYR A 65 4.40 18.37 -11.82
N THR A 66 5.17 17.95 -12.81
CA THR A 66 4.99 18.37 -14.22
C THR A 66 4.52 17.18 -15.05
N LEU A 67 3.35 17.30 -15.68
CA LEU A 67 2.87 16.26 -16.60
C LEU A 67 3.71 16.26 -17.88
N LEU A 68 4.36 15.15 -18.18
CA LEU A 68 5.19 14.98 -19.38
C LEU A 68 4.45 14.26 -20.51
N ASP A 69 3.61 13.27 -20.18
CA ASP A 69 2.82 12.49 -21.16
C ASP A 69 1.59 11.88 -20.48
N GLY A 70 0.56 11.55 -21.26
CA GLY A 70 -0.67 10.93 -20.79
C GLY A 70 -1.77 11.93 -20.44
N THR A 71 -2.77 11.46 -19.69
CA THR A 71 -3.90 12.29 -19.21
C THR A 71 -3.94 12.25 -17.68
N LEU A 72 -4.05 13.41 -17.08
CA LEU A 72 -4.07 13.58 -15.64
C LEU A 72 -5.18 14.54 -15.23
N GLU A 73 -6.12 14.05 -14.40
CA GLU A 73 -7.12 14.88 -13.75
C GLU A 73 -6.63 15.23 -12.33
N MET A 74 -6.75 16.47 -11.95
CA MET A 74 -6.48 16.95 -10.60
C MET A 74 -7.79 17.28 -9.91
N GLU A 75 -7.95 16.85 -8.64
CA GLU A 75 -9.04 17.27 -7.76
C GLU A 75 -8.47 17.95 -6.52
N TYR A 76 -8.97 19.13 -6.22
CA TYR A 76 -8.66 19.92 -5.03
C TYR A 76 -9.93 20.55 -4.49
N GLU A 77 -10.28 20.30 -3.22
CA GLU A 77 -11.47 20.82 -2.55
C GLU A 77 -12.78 20.60 -3.33
N GLY A 78 -12.90 19.44 -3.97
CA GLY A 78 -14.07 19.05 -4.77
C GLY A 78 -14.11 19.64 -6.19
N MET A 79 -13.17 20.50 -6.54
CA MET A 79 -13.01 21.01 -7.91
C MET A 79 -12.09 20.09 -8.71
N ARG A 80 -12.55 19.71 -9.91
CA ARG A 80 -11.80 18.85 -10.84
C ARG A 80 -11.39 19.62 -12.08
N ARG A 81 -10.16 19.36 -12.54
CA ARG A 81 -9.66 19.87 -13.80
C ARG A 81 -8.65 18.93 -14.44
N ILE A 82 -8.54 18.99 -15.75
CA ILE A 82 -7.50 18.28 -16.50
C ILE A 82 -6.21 19.11 -16.43
N ILE A 83 -5.08 18.43 -16.26
CA ILE A 83 -3.74 19.01 -16.32
C ILE A 83 -3.24 18.87 -17.76
N GLU A 84 -2.72 19.95 -18.31
CA GLU A 84 -2.15 19.96 -19.66
C GLU A 84 -0.70 19.43 -19.66
N ILE A 85 -0.29 18.79 -20.77
CA ILE A 85 1.11 18.34 -20.92
C ILE A 85 2.03 19.58 -20.88
N GLY A 86 3.05 19.49 -20.03
CA GLY A 86 3.99 20.58 -19.74
C GLY A 86 3.55 21.50 -18.59
N GLU A 87 2.32 21.36 -18.10
CA GLU A 87 1.86 22.10 -16.92
C GLU A 87 2.52 21.57 -15.66
N THR A 88 2.93 22.48 -14.79
CA THR A 88 3.55 22.18 -13.50
C THR A 88 2.64 22.60 -12.35
N ILE A 89 2.33 21.67 -11.49
CA ILE A 89 1.63 21.88 -10.22
C ILE A 89 2.69 22.05 -9.13
N ASP A 90 2.71 23.20 -8.51
CA ASP A 90 3.52 23.51 -7.34
C ASP A 90 2.69 23.20 -6.09
N ALA A 91 3.08 22.13 -5.38
CA ALA A 91 2.32 21.64 -4.24
C ALA A 91 2.24 22.64 -3.08
N SER A 92 3.22 23.55 -2.97
CA SER A 92 3.25 24.59 -1.91
C SER A 92 2.08 25.58 -1.97
N LYS A 93 1.38 25.63 -3.09
CA LYS A 93 0.20 26.50 -3.27
C LYS A 93 -1.11 25.91 -2.74
N TYR A 94 -1.08 24.72 -2.20
CA TYR A 94 -2.26 23.96 -1.77
C TYR A 94 -2.11 23.55 -0.31
N GLU A 95 -3.00 24.04 0.54
CA GLU A 95 -3.00 23.74 1.98
C GLU A 95 -3.55 22.36 2.29
N ASN A 96 -4.49 21.88 1.47
CA ASN A 96 -5.12 20.59 1.58
C ASN A 96 -4.57 19.58 0.56
N ILE A 97 -5.01 18.35 0.67
CA ILE A 97 -4.58 17.27 -0.22
C ILE A 97 -5.07 17.51 -1.63
N ILE A 98 -4.16 17.29 -2.57
CA ILE A 98 -4.44 17.22 -3.98
C ILE A 98 -4.55 15.73 -4.36
N SER A 99 -5.61 15.33 -5.05
CA SER A 99 -5.67 14.03 -5.71
C SER A 99 -5.43 14.17 -7.20
N PHE A 100 -4.68 13.21 -7.76
CA PHE A 100 -4.41 13.10 -9.18
C PHE A 100 -4.90 11.75 -9.68
N TYR A 101 -5.69 11.73 -10.74
CA TYR A 101 -6.20 10.54 -11.38
C TYR A 101 -5.74 10.46 -12.83
N GLY A 102 -5.14 9.33 -13.20
CA GLY A 102 -4.75 9.01 -14.57
C GLY A 102 -5.72 7.98 -15.17
N GLU A 103 -6.55 8.37 -16.13
CA GLU A 103 -7.37 7.45 -16.91
C GLU A 103 -6.49 6.57 -17.81
N THR A 104 -5.41 7.13 -18.33
CA THR A 104 -4.36 6.43 -19.07
C THR A 104 -3.08 6.40 -18.28
N GLU A 105 -2.07 5.64 -18.75
CA GLU A 105 -0.70 5.82 -18.25
C GLU A 105 -0.27 7.27 -18.37
N ALA A 106 0.35 7.81 -17.33
CA ALA A 106 0.86 9.18 -17.32
C ALA A 106 2.31 9.23 -16.80
N GLU A 107 3.13 10.04 -17.44
CA GLU A 107 4.50 10.32 -17.00
C GLU A 107 4.56 11.70 -16.38
N ILE A 108 5.00 11.76 -15.12
CA ILE A 108 5.03 12.98 -14.33
C ILE A 108 6.46 13.17 -13.80
N LEU A 109 7.06 14.34 -14.10
CA LEU A 109 8.33 14.72 -13.49
C LEU A 109 8.06 15.30 -12.12
N ILE A 110 8.64 14.68 -11.09
CA ILE A 110 8.65 15.18 -9.71
C ILE A 110 9.96 15.91 -9.46
N LYS A 111 9.90 17.10 -8.89
CA LYS A 111 11.04 17.81 -8.33
C LYS A 111 10.80 18.10 -6.86
N MET A 112 11.75 17.71 -6.02
CA MET A 112 11.63 17.81 -4.58
C MET A 112 12.98 18.03 -3.91
N ASN A 113 13.00 18.65 -2.73
CA ASN A 113 14.22 18.76 -1.93
C ASN A 113 14.83 17.37 -1.71
N PHE A 114 16.11 17.21 -2.03
CA PHE A 114 16.78 15.91 -1.97
C PHE A 114 16.87 15.35 -0.54
N GLU A 115 17.01 16.20 0.46
CA GLU A 115 17.10 15.81 1.87
C GLU A 115 15.83 15.12 2.39
N LYS A 116 14.68 15.45 1.82
CA LYS A 116 13.39 14.78 2.12
C LYS A 116 13.15 13.56 1.24
N PHE A 117 13.39 13.70 -0.05
CA PHE A 117 12.98 12.68 -1.03
C PHE A 117 13.87 11.45 -1.03
N GLU A 118 15.19 11.63 -1.13
CA GLU A 118 16.08 10.49 -1.35
C GLU A 118 16.18 9.51 -0.18
N PRO A 119 16.31 9.95 1.08
CA PRO A 119 16.30 9.02 2.20
C PRO A 119 15.02 8.16 2.21
N SER A 120 13.85 8.80 2.11
CA SER A 120 12.56 8.10 2.08
C SER A 120 12.44 7.13 0.88
N PHE A 121 12.95 7.53 -0.29
CA PHE A 121 12.96 6.69 -1.48
C PHE A 121 13.81 5.43 -1.28
N PHE A 122 15.05 5.57 -0.81
CA PHE A 122 15.96 4.43 -0.65
C PHE A 122 15.54 3.50 0.48
N GLU A 123 15.07 4.02 1.60
CA GLU A 123 14.54 3.22 2.70
C GLU A 123 13.28 2.45 2.29
N SER A 124 12.35 3.10 1.59
CA SER A 124 11.16 2.43 1.04
C SER A 124 11.54 1.30 0.08
N LYS A 125 12.53 1.54 -0.78
CA LYS A 125 13.02 0.54 -1.72
C LYS A 125 13.66 -0.66 -1.03
N LEU A 126 14.41 -0.43 0.05
CA LEU A 126 15.04 -1.50 0.83
C LEU A 126 13.98 -2.37 1.50
N LEU A 127 13.02 -1.76 2.20
CA LEU A 127 11.93 -2.49 2.84
C LEU A 127 11.03 -3.22 1.84
N GLN A 128 10.75 -2.61 0.69
CA GLN A 128 10.00 -3.28 -0.36
C GLN A 128 10.70 -4.55 -0.83
N LYS A 129 12.01 -4.49 -1.06
CA LYS A 129 12.79 -5.67 -1.42
C LYS A 129 12.73 -6.76 -0.35
N GLU A 130 12.73 -6.38 0.94
CA GLU A 130 12.58 -7.33 2.04
C GLU A 130 11.18 -7.97 2.06
N ALA A 131 10.13 -7.18 1.82
CA ALA A 131 8.76 -7.70 1.72
C ALA A 131 8.60 -8.66 0.53
N ASP A 132 9.17 -8.34 -0.63
CA ASP A 132 9.17 -9.20 -1.81
C ASP A 132 9.84 -10.57 -1.51
N VAL A 133 10.96 -10.57 -0.78
CA VAL A 133 11.65 -11.82 -0.37
C VAL A 133 10.77 -12.64 0.59
N ILE A 134 10.05 -12.00 1.50
CA ILE A 134 9.14 -12.69 2.42
C ILE A 134 7.98 -13.33 1.65
N GLU A 135 7.40 -12.62 0.68
CA GLU A 135 6.34 -13.20 -0.18
C GLU A 135 6.80 -14.49 -0.88
N GLU A 136 8.03 -14.48 -1.43
CA GLU A 136 8.60 -15.66 -2.08
C GLU A 136 8.79 -16.84 -1.10
N ILE A 137 9.26 -16.55 0.10
CA ILE A 137 9.54 -17.57 1.13
C ILE A 137 8.24 -18.15 1.71
N ASP A 138 7.24 -17.31 1.98
CA ASP A 138 5.95 -17.72 2.59
C ASP A 138 5.01 -18.42 1.58
N GLY A 139 5.46 -18.60 0.33
CA GLY A 139 4.71 -19.27 -0.73
C GLY A 139 3.50 -18.49 -1.23
N TYR A 140 3.45 -17.20 -0.97
CA TYR A 140 2.51 -16.30 -1.62
C TYR A 140 2.91 -16.05 -3.07
N THR A 141 1.92 -15.78 -3.90
CA THR A 141 2.18 -15.34 -5.27
C THR A 141 2.67 -13.90 -5.25
N TYR A 142 3.68 -13.61 -6.03
CA TYR A 142 4.13 -12.24 -6.34
C TYR A 142 2.93 -11.29 -6.46
N MET A 143 2.98 -10.13 -5.79
CA MET A 143 1.92 -9.10 -5.73
C MET A 143 0.88 -9.23 -4.60
N HIS A 144 1.03 -10.16 -3.63
CA HIS A 144 0.11 -10.25 -2.49
C HIS A 144 0.05 -8.91 -1.71
N CYS A 145 1.19 -8.39 -1.27
CA CYS A 145 1.26 -7.10 -0.55
C CYS A 145 0.62 -5.95 -1.35
N ASN A 146 0.82 -5.94 -2.68
CA ASN A 146 0.18 -4.95 -3.54
C ASN A 146 -1.34 -5.11 -3.60
N ARG A 147 -1.86 -6.34 -3.71
CA ARG A 147 -3.32 -6.57 -3.70
C ARG A 147 -3.95 -6.17 -2.38
N ILE A 148 -3.32 -6.53 -1.24
CA ILE A 148 -3.79 -6.11 0.10
C ILE A 148 -3.86 -4.59 0.18
N LYS A 149 -2.80 -3.91 -0.22
CA LYS A 149 -2.76 -2.44 -0.27
C LYS A 149 -3.88 -1.88 -1.15
N ASP A 150 -4.03 -2.36 -2.39
CA ASP A 150 -4.97 -1.80 -3.36
C ASP A 150 -6.44 -1.99 -2.91
N TYR A 151 -6.82 -3.18 -2.45
CA TYR A 151 -8.15 -3.40 -1.88
C TYR A 151 -8.39 -2.59 -0.60
N SER A 152 -7.37 -2.43 0.26
CA SER A 152 -7.48 -1.60 1.46
C SER A 152 -7.76 -0.15 1.12
N LEU A 153 -7.11 0.39 0.09
CA LEU A 153 -7.34 1.76 -0.40
C LEU A 153 -8.72 1.91 -1.05
N GLU A 154 -9.23 0.88 -1.73
CA GLU A 154 -10.60 0.90 -2.24
C GLU A 154 -11.64 0.94 -1.11
N VAL A 155 -11.44 0.15 -0.05
CA VAL A 155 -12.30 0.19 1.15
C VAL A 155 -12.19 1.56 1.83
N TRP A 156 -10.97 2.12 1.94
CA TRP A 156 -10.75 3.46 2.46
C TRP A 156 -11.57 4.51 1.71
N ASN A 157 -11.52 4.49 0.38
CA ASN A 157 -12.25 5.42 -0.47
C ASN A 157 -13.77 5.21 -0.38
N TYR A 158 -14.24 3.97 -0.35
CA TYR A 158 -15.65 3.63 -0.21
C TYR A 158 -16.24 4.15 1.12
N LEU A 159 -15.49 3.98 2.22
CA LEU A 159 -15.88 4.45 3.55
C LEU A 159 -15.65 5.96 3.73
N LYS A 160 -15.07 6.65 2.77
CA LYS A 160 -14.72 8.09 2.82
C LYS A 160 -13.92 8.44 4.07
N LEU A 161 -12.92 7.64 4.36
CA LEU A 161 -12.09 7.85 5.56
C LEU A 161 -11.23 9.10 5.42
N PRO A 162 -10.84 9.70 6.57
CA PRO A 162 -9.99 10.90 6.57
C PRO A 162 -8.68 10.64 5.81
N VAL A 163 -8.28 11.60 5.02
CA VAL A 163 -7.12 11.52 4.14
C VAL A 163 -5.80 11.38 4.91
N GLU A 164 -5.76 11.85 6.16
CA GLU A 164 -4.64 11.66 7.09
C GLU A 164 -4.36 10.17 7.36
N SER A 165 -5.39 9.32 7.22
CA SER A 165 -5.26 7.87 7.36
C SER A 165 -4.73 7.17 6.10
N LEU A 166 -4.72 7.84 4.94
CA LEU A 166 -4.39 7.24 3.65
C LEU A 166 -2.98 6.67 3.60
N SER A 167 -1.98 7.49 3.99
CA SER A 167 -0.57 7.09 3.93
C SER A 167 -0.30 5.91 4.87
N ARG A 168 -0.76 6.01 6.12
CA ARG A 168 -0.56 4.95 7.11
C ARG A 168 -1.28 3.65 6.74
N LEU A 169 -2.50 3.70 6.19
CA LEU A 169 -3.19 2.52 5.71
C LEU A 169 -2.46 1.87 4.53
N ARG A 170 -2.01 2.68 3.57
CA ARG A 170 -1.24 2.21 2.41
C ARG A 170 -0.03 1.37 2.82
N TRP A 171 0.79 1.93 3.69
CA TRP A 171 2.04 1.29 4.07
C TRP A 171 1.85 0.20 5.12
N GLY A 172 0.91 0.37 6.05
CA GLY A 172 0.54 -0.68 6.98
C GLY A 172 -0.03 -1.91 6.27
N ALA A 173 -0.84 -1.71 5.23
CA ALA A 173 -1.35 -2.80 4.39
C ALA A 173 -0.24 -3.48 3.57
N TYR A 174 0.68 -2.68 2.99
CA TYR A 174 1.78 -3.23 2.20
C TYR A 174 2.76 -4.04 3.04
N PHE A 175 3.09 -3.56 4.24
CA PHE A 175 4.07 -4.18 5.13
C PHE A 175 3.46 -5.01 6.25
N HIS A 176 2.16 -5.37 6.19
CA HIS A 176 1.47 -6.05 7.28
C HIS A 176 2.22 -7.30 7.81
N ASP A 177 2.89 -8.00 6.93
CA ASP A 177 3.61 -9.25 7.19
C ASP A 177 5.15 -9.08 7.29
N ILE A 178 5.69 -7.86 7.32
CA ILE A 178 7.14 -7.60 7.30
C ILE A 178 7.90 -8.29 8.46
N GLY A 179 7.22 -8.52 9.58
CA GLY A 179 7.79 -9.22 10.73
C GLY A 179 8.07 -10.70 10.50
N LYS A 180 7.53 -11.31 9.45
CA LYS A 180 7.85 -12.70 9.08
C LYS A 180 9.34 -12.89 8.75
N ARG A 181 10.07 -11.81 8.45
CA ARG A 181 11.53 -11.84 8.22
C ARG A 181 12.33 -12.36 9.43
N VAL A 182 11.82 -12.24 10.64
CA VAL A 182 12.50 -12.72 11.86
C VAL A 182 11.97 -14.07 12.35
N ILE A 183 10.93 -14.61 11.71
CA ILE A 183 10.42 -15.95 12.03
C ILE A 183 11.38 -17.01 11.47
N PRO A 184 11.79 -18.01 12.28
CA PRO A 184 12.63 -19.10 11.79
C PRO A 184 12.03 -19.78 10.55
N ILE A 185 12.85 -19.99 9.53
CA ILE A 185 12.41 -20.52 8.23
C ILE A 185 11.79 -21.91 8.35
N GLU A 186 12.22 -22.71 9.33
CA GLU A 186 11.69 -24.04 9.62
C GLU A 186 10.25 -23.99 10.15
N ILE A 187 9.88 -22.87 10.81
CA ILE A 187 8.51 -22.62 11.27
C ILE A 187 7.68 -22.05 10.12
N LEU A 188 8.22 -21.05 9.42
CA LEU A 188 7.52 -20.37 8.32
C LEU A 188 7.14 -21.35 7.20
N ASN A 189 8.06 -22.23 6.80
CA ASN A 189 7.88 -23.20 5.70
C ASN A 189 7.54 -24.62 6.18
N LYS A 190 7.11 -24.78 7.42
CA LYS A 190 6.81 -26.11 7.95
C LYS A 190 5.71 -26.82 7.15
N PRO A 191 5.99 -28.00 6.57
CA PRO A 191 4.94 -28.78 5.92
C PRO A 191 4.01 -29.37 6.98
N GLY A 192 2.84 -28.78 7.16
CA GLY A 192 1.82 -29.26 8.10
C GLY A 192 1.47 -28.24 9.18
N LYS A 193 0.84 -28.72 10.26
CA LYS A 193 0.41 -27.84 11.36
C LYS A 193 1.57 -27.47 12.26
N LEU A 194 1.60 -26.22 12.69
CA LEU A 194 2.51 -25.74 13.74
C LEU A 194 2.13 -26.37 15.10
N THR A 195 3.11 -26.63 15.95
CA THR A 195 2.86 -26.94 17.37
C THR A 195 2.38 -25.67 18.10
N SER A 196 1.94 -25.82 19.35
CA SER A 196 1.52 -24.65 20.14
C SER A 196 2.66 -23.67 20.33
N GLU A 197 3.86 -24.16 20.58
CA GLU A 197 5.07 -23.34 20.77
C GLU A 197 5.47 -22.63 19.47
N GLU A 198 5.46 -23.34 18.35
CA GLU A 198 5.74 -22.74 17.04
C GLU A 198 4.69 -21.70 16.65
N TRP A 199 3.43 -21.93 17.04
CA TRP A 199 2.36 -20.96 16.81
C TRP A 199 2.57 -19.67 17.63
N GLU A 200 3.02 -19.79 18.89
CA GLU A 200 3.39 -18.60 19.68
C GLU A 200 4.51 -17.79 19.00
N ILE A 201 5.53 -18.48 18.44
CA ILE A 201 6.58 -17.81 17.66
C ILE A 201 6.00 -17.18 16.39
N MET A 202 5.16 -17.89 15.64
CA MET A 202 4.54 -17.35 14.42
C MET A 202 3.77 -16.05 14.70
N LYS A 203 3.03 -15.99 15.81
CA LYS A 203 2.25 -14.79 16.18
C LYS A 203 3.11 -13.55 16.41
N THR A 204 4.39 -13.71 16.78
CA THR A 204 5.27 -12.56 17.03
C THR A 204 5.53 -11.73 15.79
N HIS A 205 5.26 -12.23 14.57
CA HIS A 205 5.47 -11.42 13.36
C HIS A 205 4.73 -10.08 13.40
N THR A 206 3.59 -10.01 14.10
CA THR A 206 2.82 -8.77 14.23
C THR A 206 3.58 -7.72 15.07
N THR A 207 4.07 -8.12 16.22
CA THR A 207 4.82 -7.23 17.14
C THR A 207 6.22 -6.91 16.61
N GLU A 208 6.93 -7.91 16.07
CA GLU A 208 8.25 -7.72 15.46
C GLU A 208 8.17 -6.83 14.21
N GLY A 209 7.13 -7.03 13.40
CA GLY A 209 6.87 -6.18 12.24
C GLY A 209 6.61 -4.72 12.63
N ALA A 210 5.80 -4.51 13.66
CA ALA A 210 5.55 -3.17 14.18
C ALA A 210 6.82 -2.53 14.75
N GLU A 211 7.69 -3.29 15.41
CA GLU A 211 8.97 -2.79 15.94
C GLU A 211 9.93 -2.40 14.79
N ILE A 212 9.99 -3.20 13.73
CA ILE A 212 10.74 -2.86 12.51
C ILE A 212 10.26 -1.51 11.94
N MET A 213 8.94 -1.30 11.86
CA MET A 213 8.36 -0.08 11.34
C MET A 213 8.63 1.14 12.25
N ARG A 214 8.54 0.98 13.58
CA ARG A 214 8.78 2.04 14.57
C ARG A 214 10.25 2.50 14.61
N ASN A 215 11.18 1.59 14.37
CA ASN A 215 12.61 1.90 14.39
C ASN A 215 13.12 2.52 13.08
N HIS A 216 12.23 2.78 12.13
CA HIS A 216 12.59 3.46 10.90
C HIS A 216 12.64 4.98 11.08
N SER A 217 13.59 5.64 10.40
CA SER A 217 13.71 7.11 10.38
C SER A 217 12.58 7.78 9.58
N VAL A 218 11.85 6.99 8.80
CA VAL A 218 10.76 7.48 7.94
C VAL A 218 9.45 7.53 8.72
N LYS A 219 8.98 8.73 9.03
CA LYS A 219 7.80 8.99 9.87
C LYS A 219 6.54 8.23 9.45
N TRP A 220 6.24 8.14 8.16
CA TRP A 220 5.05 7.44 7.70
C TRP A 220 5.10 5.92 7.88
N LEU A 221 6.29 5.30 8.02
CA LEU A 221 6.44 3.91 8.43
C LEU A 221 6.11 3.75 9.92
N GLU A 222 6.69 4.58 10.78
CA GLU A 222 6.36 4.63 12.20
C GLU A 222 4.85 4.78 12.42
N ASP A 223 4.21 5.73 11.72
CA ASP A 223 2.78 6.01 11.81
C ASP A 223 1.91 4.83 11.33
N SER A 224 2.47 3.87 10.58
CA SER A 224 1.77 2.69 10.08
C SER A 224 1.92 1.46 10.97
N ALA A 225 2.84 1.47 11.94
CA ALA A 225 3.24 0.31 12.73
C ALA A 225 2.08 -0.36 13.50
N PHE A 226 1.12 0.42 14.01
CA PHE A 226 -0.03 -0.11 14.72
C PHE A 226 -0.93 -0.98 13.83
N ILE A 227 -0.97 -0.74 12.52
CA ILE A 227 -1.74 -1.54 11.57
C ILE A 227 -1.10 -2.94 11.45
N VAL A 228 0.22 -2.98 11.29
CA VAL A 228 1.00 -4.22 11.28
C VAL A 228 0.80 -5.02 12.57
N GLU A 229 0.77 -4.33 13.71
CA GLU A 229 0.62 -4.94 15.02
C GLU A 229 -0.77 -5.54 15.25
N GLN A 230 -1.84 -4.91 14.71
CA GLN A 230 -3.23 -5.25 15.01
C GLN A 230 -3.95 -6.04 13.91
N HIS A 231 -3.36 -6.30 12.74
CA HIS A 231 -4.08 -6.88 11.60
C HIS A 231 -4.59 -8.31 11.83
N HIS A 232 -4.10 -9.00 12.85
CA HIS A 232 -4.61 -10.29 13.30
C HIS A 232 -5.48 -10.23 14.55
N GLU A 233 -5.82 -9.03 15.02
CA GLU A 233 -6.85 -8.89 16.03
C GLU A 233 -8.22 -9.25 15.46
N ARG A 234 -9.09 -9.75 16.31
CA ARG A 234 -10.43 -10.20 15.93
C ARG A 234 -11.49 -9.37 16.65
N TYR A 235 -12.55 -9.04 15.94
CA TYR A 235 -13.64 -8.24 16.49
C TYR A 235 -14.24 -8.83 17.79
N ASP A 236 -14.19 -10.17 17.96
CA ASP A 236 -14.64 -10.89 19.16
C ASP A 236 -13.60 -10.96 20.30
N GLY A 237 -12.41 -10.35 20.14
CA GLY A 237 -11.34 -10.34 21.14
C GLY A 237 -10.56 -11.64 21.25
N LYS A 238 -10.69 -12.55 20.27
CA LYS A 238 -9.95 -13.82 20.21
C LYS A 238 -8.75 -13.78 19.27
N GLY A 239 -8.35 -12.59 18.87
CA GLY A 239 -7.18 -12.33 18.03
C GLY A 239 -5.89 -12.25 18.83
N TYR A 240 -4.86 -11.76 18.17
CA TYR A 240 -3.54 -11.52 18.75
C TYR A 240 -2.93 -10.25 18.13
N PRO A 241 -1.93 -9.64 18.77
CA PRO A 241 -1.18 -10.07 19.95
C PRO A 241 -1.86 -9.72 21.29
N TYR A 242 -2.79 -8.76 21.33
CA TYR A 242 -3.32 -8.20 22.58
C TYR A 242 -4.71 -8.69 22.95
N GLY A 243 -5.44 -9.33 22.01
CA GLY A 243 -6.84 -9.71 22.19
C GLY A 243 -7.78 -8.51 22.24
N LEU A 244 -7.48 -7.45 21.48
CA LEU A 244 -8.32 -6.26 21.34
C LEU A 244 -9.70 -6.63 20.81
N ARG A 245 -10.74 -5.90 21.28
CA ARG A 245 -12.13 -6.24 20.97
C ARG A 245 -12.89 -5.05 20.38
N GLY A 246 -13.67 -5.29 19.35
CA GLY A 246 -14.60 -4.29 18.82
C GLY A 246 -13.91 -3.03 18.35
N GLU A 247 -14.23 -1.89 18.99
CA GLU A 247 -13.68 -0.58 18.64
C GLU A 247 -12.28 -0.31 19.21
N GLU A 248 -11.73 -1.21 20.04
CA GLU A 248 -10.32 -1.14 20.48
C GLU A 248 -9.36 -1.42 19.31
N ILE A 249 -9.83 -2.17 18.28
CA ILE A 249 -9.09 -2.41 17.06
C ILE A 249 -9.26 -1.20 16.15
N THR A 250 -8.17 -0.64 15.67
CA THR A 250 -8.23 0.48 14.73
C THR A 250 -8.96 0.09 13.45
N LEU A 251 -9.62 1.07 12.83
CA LEU A 251 -10.38 0.79 11.60
C LEU A 251 -9.45 0.36 10.47
N GLU A 252 -8.28 0.97 10.38
CA GLU A 252 -7.26 0.64 9.37
C GLU A 252 -6.75 -0.81 9.52
N ALA A 253 -6.46 -1.26 10.73
CA ALA A 253 -6.08 -2.65 10.98
C ALA A 253 -7.22 -3.63 10.67
N SER A 254 -8.47 -3.24 10.99
CA SER A 254 -9.65 -4.03 10.63
C SER A 254 -9.84 -4.14 9.11
N ILE A 255 -9.50 -3.09 8.35
CA ILE A 255 -9.52 -3.12 6.88
C ILE A 255 -8.51 -4.14 6.38
N VAL A 256 -7.25 -4.07 6.84
CA VAL A 256 -6.20 -5.01 6.43
C VAL A 256 -6.58 -6.44 6.79
N SER A 257 -7.11 -6.69 7.99
CA SER A 257 -7.56 -8.03 8.43
C SER A 257 -8.59 -8.66 7.49
N VAL A 258 -9.59 -7.88 7.05
CA VAL A 258 -10.64 -8.38 6.14
C VAL A 258 -10.09 -8.61 4.74
N VAL A 259 -9.27 -7.69 4.24
CA VAL A 259 -8.69 -7.75 2.90
C VAL A 259 -7.68 -8.88 2.79
N ASP A 260 -6.81 -9.08 3.79
CA ASP A 260 -5.87 -10.20 3.83
C ASP A 260 -6.61 -11.54 3.84
N ALA A 261 -7.63 -11.69 4.68
CA ALA A 261 -8.45 -12.90 4.68
C ALA A 261 -9.13 -13.15 3.32
N PHE A 262 -9.59 -12.11 2.64
CA PHE A 262 -10.18 -12.20 1.30
C PHE A 262 -9.14 -12.65 0.26
N ASP A 263 -7.96 -12.02 0.23
CA ASP A 263 -6.87 -12.38 -0.70
C ASP A 263 -6.40 -13.82 -0.45
N ALA A 264 -6.22 -14.19 0.82
CA ALA A 264 -5.84 -15.56 1.23
C ALA A 264 -6.86 -16.62 0.81
N MET A 265 -8.13 -16.27 0.68
CA MET A 265 -9.18 -17.17 0.18
C MET A 265 -9.23 -17.23 -1.34
N THR A 266 -8.94 -16.14 -2.04
CA THR A 266 -9.13 -16.02 -3.50
C THR A 266 -7.86 -16.18 -4.32
N THR A 267 -6.72 -16.42 -3.67
CA THR A 267 -5.43 -16.68 -4.33
C THR A 267 -5.01 -18.12 -4.15
N ASP A 268 -4.51 -18.75 -5.24
CA ASP A 268 -3.93 -20.09 -5.17
C ASP A 268 -2.68 -20.10 -4.28
N ARG A 269 -2.60 -21.04 -3.37
CA ARG A 269 -1.41 -21.33 -2.55
C ARG A 269 -0.92 -22.74 -2.86
N VAL A 270 0.34 -23.01 -2.57
CA VAL A 270 0.99 -24.32 -2.85
C VAL A 270 0.15 -25.50 -2.37
N TYR A 271 -0.60 -25.33 -1.28
CA TYR A 271 -1.37 -26.40 -0.63
C TYR A 271 -2.89 -26.19 -0.68
N LYS A 272 -3.41 -25.11 -1.30
CA LYS A 272 -4.84 -24.79 -1.29
C LYS A 272 -5.25 -24.05 -2.56
N LYS A 273 -6.24 -24.60 -3.27
CA LYS A 273 -6.87 -23.91 -4.41
C LYS A 273 -7.69 -22.69 -3.94
N ALA A 274 -7.67 -21.65 -4.74
CA ALA A 274 -8.48 -20.45 -4.55
C ALA A 274 -9.97 -20.79 -4.51
N LEU A 275 -10.68 -20.12 -3.61
CA LEU A 275 -12.14 -20.09 -3.63
C LEU A 275 -12.62 -19.11 -4.73
N SER A 276 -13.81 -19.33 -5.24
CA SER A 276 -14.46 -18.30 -6.02
C SER A 276 -14.78 -17.07 -5.16
N ILE A 277 -14.87 -15.90 -5.77
CA ILE A 277 -15.25 -14.66 -5.07
C ILE A 277 -16.55 -14.85 -4.29
N LYS A 278 -17.53 -15.56 -4.87
CA LYS A 278 -18.82 -15.85 -4.23
C LYS A 278 -18.68 -16.71 -2.96
N GLU A 279 -17.76 -17.65 -2.94
CA GLU A 279 -17.47 -18.47 -1.76
C GLU A 279 -16.71 -17.67 -0.70
N ALA A 280 -15.71 -16.87 -1.11
CA ALA A 280 -14.99 -16.01 -0.20
C ALA A 280 -15.91 -14.98 0.48
N VAL A 281 -16.83 -14.36 -0.26
CA VAL A 281 -17.86 -13.46 0.29
C VAL A 281 -18.70 -14.17 1.36
N LYS A 282 -19.12 -15.41 1.13
CA LYS A 282 -19.87 -16.17 2.15
C LYS A 282 -19.07 -16.42 3.43
N GLU A 283 -17.76 -16.68 3.30
CA GLU A 283 -16.90 -16.85 4.48
C GLU A 283 -16.72 -15.53 5.24
N LEU A 284 -16.57 -14.39 4.53
CA LEU A 284 -16.54 -13.08 5.15
C LEU A 284 -17.85 -12.76 5.89
N GLU A 285 -19.00 -13.07 5.28
CA GLU A 285 -20.32 -12.89 5.91
C GLU A 285 -20.46 -13.72 7.20
N LYS A 286 -19.97 -14.98 7.21
CA LYS A 286 -19.95 -15.82 8.42
C LYS A 286 -19.07 -15.26 9.53
N GLY A 287 -17.94 -14.64 9.16
CA GLY A 287 -17.01 -14.03 10.11
C GLY A 287 -17.43 -12.65 10.60
N LYS A 288 -18.44 -12.04 9.99
CA LYS A 288 -18.93 -10.70 10.31
C LYS A 288 -19.42 -10.60 11.75
N GLY A 289 -18.91 -9.62 12.49
CA GLY A 289 -19.25 -9.41 13.90
C GLY A 289 -18.57 -10.38 14.89
N THR A 290 -17.77 -11.31 14.40
CA THR A 290 -16.95 -12.22 15.20
C THR A 290 -15.46 -12.07 14.86
N GLN A 291 -15.02 -12.60 13.74
CA GLN A 291 -13.65 -12.38 13.27
C GLN A 291 -13.46 -10.95 12.74
N PHE A 292 -14.41 -10.46 11.99
CA PHE A 292 -14.29 -9.25 11.17
C PHE A 292 -15.21 -8.12 11.63
N LYS A 293 -14.72 -6.88 11.52
CA LYS A 293 -15.50 -5.68 11.78
C LYS A 293 -16.62 -5.53 10.72
N PRO A 294 -17.89 -5.44 11.13
CA PRO A 294 -19.05 -5.48 10.22
C PRO A 294 -18.98 -4.47 9.07
N VAL A 295 -18.69 -3.20 9.37
CA VAL A 295 -18.68 -2.11 8.39
C VAL A 295 -17.63 -2.34 7.29
N VAL A 296 -16.50 -2.97 7.61
CA VAL A 296 -15.44 -3.28 6.65
C VAL A 296 -15.86 -4.42 5.72
N VAL A 297 -16.49 -5.46 6.27
CA VAL A 297 -17.02 -6.59 5.48
C VAL A 297 -18.06 -6.08 4.48
N ASP A 298 -19.00 -5.25 4.94
CA ASP A 298 -20.04 -4.68 4.07
C ASP A 298 -19.45 -3.84 2.95
N ALA A 299 -18.48 -2.98 3.27
CA ALA A 299 -17.80 -2.14 2.29
C ALA A 299 -17.09 -2.97 1.22
N LEU A 300 -16.30 -3.99 1.61
CA LEU A 300 -15.61 -4.85 0.65
C LEU A 300 -16.59 -5.62 -0.25
N ILE A 301 -17.67 -6.18 0.33
CA ILE A 301 -18.68 -6.90 -0.44
C ILE A 301 -19.36 -6.00 -1.47
N ASP A 302 -19.69 -4.78 -1.11
CA ASP A 302 -20.31 -3.83 -2.03
C ASP A 302 -19.36 -3.40 -3.16
N ILE A 303 -18.08 -3.19 -2.85
CA ILE A 303 -17.04 -2.94 -3.86
C ILE A 303 -16.94 -4.10 -4.84
N LEU A 304 -16.89 -5.34 -4.35
CA LEU A 304 -16.80 -6.54 -5.18
C LEU A 304 -18.03 -6.74 -6.07
N LYS A 305 -19.24 -6.46 -5.57
CA LYS A 305 -20.49 -6.49 -6.38
C LYS A 305 -20.43 -5.46 -7.50
N ASN A 306 -20.02 -4.23 -7.20
CA ASN A 306 -19.93 -3.15 -8.18
C ASN A 306 -18.90 -3.42 -9.28
N LYS A 307 -17.80 -4.11 -8.97
CA LYS A 307 -16.81 -4.56 -9.96
C LYS A 307 -17.36 -5.64 -10.90
N GLN A 308 -18.18 -6.57 -10.41
CA GLN A 308 -18.80 -7.62 -11.24
C GLN A 308 -19.80 -7.08 -12.28
N PHE A 309 -20.37 -5.89 -12.07
CA PHE A 309 -21.27 -5.24 -13.04
C PHE A 309 -20.56 -4.37 -14.09
N ARG A 310 -19.24 -4.29 -14.06
CA ARG A 310 -18.42 -3.51 -15.03
C ARG A 310 -17.71 -4.38 -16.08
N TRP A 311 -18.06 -5.70 -16.16
CA TRP A 311 -17.53 -6.64 -17.17
C TRP A 311 -18.64 -7.08 -18.13
#